data_55157faa4bc015a8bdcfdcfb9165f897
#
_entry.id   55157faa4bc015a8bdcfdcfb9165f897
#
_cell.length_a   1.000
_cell.length_b   1.000
_cell.length_c   1.000
_cell.angle_alpha   90.00
_cell.angle_beta   90.00
_cell.angle_gamma   90.00
#
_symmetry.space_group_name_H-M   'P 1'
#
loop_
_entity.id
_entity.type
_entity.pdbx_description
1 polymer ?
#
loop_
_entity_poly.entity_id
_entity_poly.type
_entity_poly.pdbx_seq_one_letter_code
_entity_poly.pdbx_strand_id
1 'polypeptide(L)'
;MMKTSLLIPATTNRCIPLFGATVRAGFPSPADDFVERPLDIHNYLVKHPAATFFARAEGDSMTGFGIFSGDLLVVDRALQPQHGDVVIAAIDGELTCKVLDLNEQLLRAGNLRYPPIELHDNAELIIEGVVVHSVRHHRCLR
;
A
#
# COMPACT_ATOMS: atom_id res chain seq x y z
N MET A 1 -11.57 22.63 29.17
CA MET A 1 -11.42 22.38 28.77
C MET A 1 -10.79 21.80 27.87
N MET A 2 -10.56 21.13 27.46
CA MET A 2 -10.07 20.53 26.63
C MET A 2 -9.70 21.04 25.43
N LYS A 3 -9.82 22.00 25.30
CA LYS A 3 -9.57 22.60 24.13
C LYS A 3 -8.19 22.69 23.72
N THR A 4 -7.22 22.56 24.58
CA THR A 4 -5.82 22.63 24.22
C THR A 4 -5.43 21.55 23.25
N SER A 5 -6.13 20.44 23.23
CA SER A 5 -5.82 19.40 22.31
C SER A 5 -6.05 19.84 20.86
N LEU A 6 -6.87 20.87 20.67
CA LEU A 6 -7.13 21.37 19.34
C LEU A 6 -6.03 22.32 18.87
N LEU A 7 -5.13 22.66 19.76
CA LEU A 7 -4.06 23.60 19.45
C LEU A 7 -2.75 22.90 19.18
N ILE A 8 -2.79 21.64 18.79
CA ILE A 8 -1.57 20.91 18.45
C ILE A 8 -0.90 21.66 17.31
N PRO A 9 0.36 22.04 17.47
CA PRO A 9 1.04 22.81 16.45
C PRO A 9 1.14 22.02 15.15
N ALA A 10 1.01 22.71 14.04
CA ALA A 10 1.23 22.10 12.75
C ALA A 10 2.69 21.64 12.58
N THR A 11 3.57 22.17 13.40
CA THR A 11 4.98 21.83 13.38
C THR A 11 5.33 20.64 14.26
N THR A 12 4.34 19.90 14.74
CA THR A 12 4.60 18.69 15.52
C THR A 12 5.54 17.79 14.75
N ASN A 13 6.64 17.42 15.42
CA ASN A 13 7.64 16.57 14.80
C ASN A 13 7.10 15.17 14.64
N ARG A 14 6.97 14.72 13.41
CA ARG A 14 6.51 13.37 13.06
C ARG A 14 7.67 12.44 12.76
N CYS A 15 8.90 12.92 12.82
CA CYS A 15 10.05 12.11 12.51
C CYS A 15 10.36 11.13 13.63
N ILE A 16 10.61 9.90 13.25
CA ILE A 16 10.97 8.81 14.15
C ILE A 16 12.31 8.28 13.69
N PRO A 17 13.22 7.93 14.62
CA PRO A 17 14.54 7.44 14.22
C PRO A 17 14.47 6.21 13.33
N LEU A 18 15.22 6.24 12.25
CA LEU A 18 15.42 5.09 11.37
C LEU A 18 16.86 4.61 11.56
N PHE A 19 17.04 3.33 11.87
CA PHE A 19 18.39 2.78 12.00
C PHE A 19 19.11 2.84 10.67
N GLY A 20 20.39 3.20 10.72
CA GLY A 20 21.22 3.24 9.53
C GLY A 20 21.65 1.85 9.05
N ALA A 21 21.60 0.85 9.92
CA ALA A 21 21.93 -0.53 9.56
C ALA A 21 20.65 -1.32 9.28
N THR A 22 20.75 -2.28 8.38
CA THR A 22 19.63 -3.19 8.13
C THR A 22 19.54 -4.24 9.21
N VAL A 23 18.33 -4.71 9.48
CA VAL A 23 18.07 -5.81 10.39
C VAL A 23 17.88 -7.07 9.55
N ARG A 24 18.73 -8.08 9.79
CA ARG A 24 18.64 -9.33 9.05
C ARG A 24 17.53 -10.20 9.58
N ALA A 25 16.72 -10.74 8.70
CA ALA A 25 15.64 -11.62 9.09
C ALA A 25 16.10 -13.05 9.36
N GLY A 26 17.23 -13.45 8.80
CA GLY A 26 17.80 -14.78 9.02
C GLY A 26 18.78 -14.79 10.19
N PHE A 27 20.06 -14.60 9.90
CA PHE A 27 21.07 -14.52 10.94
C PHE A 27 21.15 -13.13 11.53
N PRO A 28 21.50 -13.01 12.83
CA PRO A 28 21.68 -11.70 13.42
C PRO A 28 22.78 -10.91 12.72
N SER A 29 22.63 -9.59 12.71
CA SER A 29 23.67 -8.70 12.20
C SER A 29 24.27 -7.89 13.34
N PRO A 30 25.53 -7.47 13.22
CA PRO A 30 26.14 -6.60 14.21
C PRO A 30 25.35 -5.29 14.30
N ALA A 31 25.19 -4.78 15.53
CA ALA A 31 24.43 -3.56 15.77
C ALA A 31 25.33 -2.40 16.16
N ASP A 32 26.63 -2.50 15.94
CA ASP A 32 27.57 -1.56 16.50
C ASP A 32 27.84 -0.34 15.64
N ASP A 33 27.48 -0.36 14.37
CA ASP A 33 27.81 0.73 13.47
C ASP A 33 26.58 1.32 12.77
N PHE A 34 25.53 1.62 13.51
CA PHE A 34 24.38 2.25 12.89
C PHE A 34 24.30 3.71 13.26
N VAL A 35 23.81 4.51 12.33
CA VAL A 35 23.51 5.92 12.53
C VAL A 35 22.02 6.09 12.34
N GLU A 36 21.35 6.67 13.34
CA GLU A 36 19.94 6.94 13.27
C GLU A 36 19.68 8.13 12.36
N ARG A 37 18.62 8.04 11.57
CA ARG A 37 18.15 9.15 10.75
C ARG A 37 16.69 9.40 11.07
N PRO A 38 16.26 10.66 11.11
CA PRO A 38 14.84 10.92 11.29
C PRO A 38 14.07 10.54 10.03
N LEU A 39 12.95 9.87 10.20
CA LEU A 39 12.06 9.50 9.10
C LEU A 39 10.66 10.00 9.38
N ASP A 40 10.11 10.77 8.45
CA ASP A 40 8.70 11.13 8.43
C ASP A 40 8.00 10.13 7.52
N ILE A 41 7.31 9.14 8.10
CA ILE A 41 6.71 8.06 7.34
C ILE A 41 5.65 8.56 6.35
N HIS A 42 4.92 9.60 6.72
CA HIS A 42 3.91 10.17 5.82
C HIS A 42 4.56 10.67 4.53
N ASN A 43 5.59 11.49 4.66
CA ASN A 43 6.29 12.00 3.48
C ASN A 43 7.02 10.90 2.71
N TYR A 44 7.44 9.86 3.40
CA TYR A 44 8.12 8.73 2.76
C TYR A 44 7.15 7.91 1.91
N LEU A 45 5.95 7.66 2.40
CA LEU A 45 4.98 6.79 1.72
C LEU A 45 4.08 7.54 0.74
N VAL A 46 3.77 8.82 1.01
CA VAL A 46 2.79 9.58 0.23
C VAL A 46 3.53 10.62 -0.60
N LYS A 47 3.64 10.37 -1.89
CA LYS A 47 4.35 11.28 -2.81
C LYS A 47 3.42 12.30 -3.45
N HIS A 48 2.16 11.98 -3.57
CA HIS A 48 1.15 12.86 -4.20
C HIS A 48 -0.05 12.96 -3.27
N PRO A 49 0.05 13.81 -2.20
CA PRO A 49 -1.01 13.84 -1.18
C PRO A 49 -2.40 14.14 -1.73
N ALA A 50 -2.50 15.01 -2.73
CA ALA A 50 -3.79 15.38 -3.29
C ALA A 50 -4.42 14.26 -4.13
N ALA A 51 -3.63 13.26 -4.51
CA ALA A 51 -4.08 12.16 -5.36
C ALA A 51 -3.96 10.80 -4.67
N THR A 52 -3.72 10.78 -3.37
CA THR A 52 -3.52 9.54 -2.62
C THR A 52 -4.74 9.28 -1.74
N PHE A 53 -5.16 8.02 -1.69
CA PHE A 53 -6.18 7.59 -0.74
C PHE A 53 -5.76 6.27 -0.11
N PHE A 54 -6.41 5.92 0.99
CA PHE A 54 -6.20 4.65 1.66
C PHE A 54 -7.38 3.72 1.41
N ALA A 55 -7.10 2.43 1.32
CA ALA A 55 -8.14 1.42 1.19
C ALA A 55 -7.78 0.23 2.07
N ARG A 56 -8.78 -0.49 2.54
CA ARG A 56 -8.56 -1.69 3.36
C ARG A 56 -8.74 -2.92 2.49
N ALA A 57 -7.75 -3.79 2.50
CA ALA A 57 -7.84 -5.05 1.76
C ALA A 57 -8.73 -6.04 2.50
N GLU A 58 -9.49 -6.83 1.74
CA GLU A 58 -10.32 -7.88 2.27
C GLU A 58 -10.16 -9.11 1.38
N GLY A 59 -10.09 -10.28 2.00
CA GLY A 59 -9.97 -11.53 1.28
C GLY A 59 -8.54 -11.93 1.01
N ASP A 60 -8.38 -13.05 0.30
CA ASP A 60 -7.08 -13.68 0.10
C ASP A 60 -6.62 -13.70 -1.37
N SER A 61 -7.27 -12.94 -2.25
CA SER A 61 -6.95 -13.00 -3.67
C SER A 61 -5.56 -12.46 -4.01
N MET A 62 -4.94 -11.70 -3.10
CA MET A 62 -3.65 -11.07 -3.36
C MET A 62 -2.54 -11.57 -2.45
N THR A 63 -2.73 -12.70 -1.78
CA THR A 63 -1.74 -13.24 -0.85
C THR A 63 -0.40 -13.55 -1.53
N GLY A 64 -0.42 -13.98 -2.77
CA GLY A 64 0.81 -14.23 -3.53
C GLY A 64 1.63 -12.98 -3.79
N PHE A 65 1.06 -11.80 -3.64
CA PHE A 65 1.77 -10.54 -3.77
C PHE A 65 1.99 -9.86 -2.42
N GLY A 66 1.78 -10.61 -1.33
CA GLY A 66 2.07 -10.10 0.00
C GLY A 66 1.01 -9.19 0.58
N ILE A 67 -0.18 -9.17 0.02
CA ILE A 67 -1.30 -8.38 0.54
C ILE A 67 -2.31 -9.32 1.17
N PHE A 68 -2.61 -9.07 2.43
CA PHE A 68 -3.48 -9.95 3.21
C PHE A 68 -4.70 -9.18 3.70
N SER A 69 -5.75 -9.93 4.04
CA SER A 69 -6.97 -9.34 4.55
C SER A 69 -6.68 -8.46 5.78
N GLY A 70 -7.20 -7.27 5.80
CA GLY A 70 -6.97 -6.31 6.88
C GLY A 70 -5.83 -5.33 6.62
N ASP A 71 -5.02 -5.56 5.61
CA ASP A 71 -3.93 -4.62 5.27
C ASP A 71 -4.49 -3.27 4.85
N LEU A 72 -3.78 -2.20 5.23
CA LEU A 72 -4.09 -0.86 4.76
C LEU A 72 -3.26 -0.61 3.50
N LEU A 73 -3.93 -0.24 2.42
CA LEU A 73 -3.29 0.02 1.14
C LEU A 73 -3.14 1.53 0.95
N VAL A 74 -1.97 1.95 0.49
CA VAL A 74 -1.72 3.33 0.09
C VAL A 74 -1.83 3.36 -1.43
N VAL A 75 -2.78 4.12 -1.95
CA VAL A 75 -3.14 4.10 -3.37
C VAL A 75 -2.91 5.49 -3.96
N ASP A 76 -2.13 5.53 -5.02
CA ASP A 76 -1.75 6.78 -5.68
C ASP A 76 -2.43 6.86 -7.06
N ARG A 77 -3.30 7.86 -7.23
CA ARG A 77 -4.01 8.09 -8.49
C ARG A 77 -3.19 8.86 -9.51
N ALA A 78 -2.11 9.50 -9.07
CA ALA A 78 -1.29 10.30 -9.98
C ALA A 78 -0.38 9.46 -10.87
N LEU A 79 -0.16 8.20 -10.50
CA LEU A 79 0.72 7.32 -11.26
C LEU A 79 0.00 6.73 -12.46
N GLN A 80 0.71 6.67 -13.59
CA GLN A 80 0.23 5.95 -14.75
C GLN A 80 0.44 4.46 -14.51
N PRO A 81 -0.62 3.65 -14.50
CA PRO A 81 -0.45 2.21 -14.23
C PRO A 81 0.42 1.55 -15.30
N GLN A 82 1.32 0.69 -14.84
CA GLN A 82 2.25 -0.04 -15.70
C GLN A 82 2.08 -1.54 -15.49
N HIS A 83 2.61 -2.30 -16.42
CA HIS A 83 2.61 -3.76 -16.31
C HIS A 83 3.27 -4.20 -15.00
N GLY A 84 2.61 -5.10 -14.28
CA GLY A 84 3.11 -5.59 -13.01
C GLY A 84 2.67 -4.79 -11.79
N ASP A 85 2.05 -3.62 -11.99
CA ASP A 85 1.56 -2.84 -10.88
C ASP A 85 0.37 -3.51 -10.19
N VAL A 86 0.33 -3.39 -8.87
CA VAL A 86 -0.87 -3.70 -8.11
C VAL A 86 -1.78 -2.50 -8.21
N VAL A 87 -3.01 -2.70 -8.62
CA VAL A 87 -3.97 -1.62 -8.85
C VAL A 87 -5.26 -1.86 -8.09
N ILE A 88 -5.95 -0.76 -7.81
CA ILE A 88 -7.36 -0.80 -7.40
C ILE A 88 -8.17 -0.53 -8.65
N ALA A 89 -9.05 -1.45 -9.00
CA ALA A 89 -9.92 -1.32 -10.15
C ALA A 89 -11.38 -1.33 -9.71
N ALA A 90 -12.19 -0.52 -10.36
CA ALA A 90 -13.63 -0.55 -10.20
C ALA A 90 -14.21 -1.33 -11.37
N ILE A 91 -14.95 -2.38 -11.06
CA ILE A 91 -15.61 -3.22 -12.06
C ILE A 91 -17.09 -3.21 -11.71
N ASP A 92 -17.90 -2.62 -12.57
CA ASP A 92 -19.34 -2.48 -12.35
C ASP A 92 -19.64 -1.86 -10.99
N GLY A 93 -18.85 -0.85 -10.61
CA GLY A 93 -19.04 -0.12 -9.36
C GLY A 93 -18.44 -0.77 -8.13
N GLU A 94 -17.85 -1.95 -8.25
CA GLU A 94 -17.24 -2.64 -7.11
C GLU A 94 -15.73 -2.58 -7.21
N LEU A 95 -15.08 -2.28 -6.08
CA LEU A 95 -13.62 -2.15 -6.04
C LEU A 95 -12.97 -3.51 -5.82
N THR A 96 -11.88 -3.74 -6.54
CA THR A 96 -11.05 -4.93 -6.36
C THR A 96 -9.58 -4.56 -6.47
N CYS A 97 -8.73 -5.37 -5.85
CA CYS A 97 -7.28 -5.22 -5.89
C CYS A 97 -6.69 -6.36 -6.70
N LYS A 98 -5.95 -6.04 -7.74
CA LYS A 98 -5.40 -7.03 -8.67
C LYS A 98 -4.07 -6.54 -9.23
N VAL A 99 -3.34 -7.42 -9.91
CA VAL A 99 -2.13 -7.05 -10.64
C VAL A 99 -2.48 -6.80 -12.09
N LEU A 100 -1.98 -5.71 -12.63
CA LEU A 100 -2.20 -5.34 -14.02
C LEU A 100 -1.23 -6.09 -14.92
N ASP A 101 -1.76 -6.87 -15.85
CA ASP A 101 -0.97 -7.55 -16.87
C ASP A 101 -1.30 -6.93 -18.23
N LEU A 102 -0.44 -6.02 -18.67
CA LEU A 102 -0.64 -5.35 -19.93
C LEU A 102 -0.28 -6.22 -21.13
N ASN A 103 0.55 -7.25 -20.94
CA ASN A 103 0.94 -8.14 -22.02
C ASN A 103 -0.24 -9.01 -22.46
N GLU A 104 -0.97 -9.54 -21.47
CA GLU A 104 -2.13 -10.38 -21.74
C GLU A 104 -3.45 -9.62 -21.63
N GLN A 105 -3.39 -8.34 -21.29
CA GLN A 105 -4.58 -7.50 -21.12
C GLN A 105 -5.54 -8.07 -20.08
N LEU A 106 -4.99 -8.37 -18.91
CA LEU A 106 -5.73 -9.00 -17.81
C LEU A 106 -5.48 -8.28 -16.50
N LEU A 107 -6.38 -8.47 -15.55
CA LEU A 107 -6.14 -8.23 -14.13
C LEU A 107 -5.98 -9.58 -13.46
N ARG A 108 -4.84 -9.81 -12.82
CA ARG A 108 -4.52 -11.09 -12.21
C ARG A 108 -4.61 -11.05 -10.70
N ALA A 109 -5.10 -12.12 -10.11
CA ALA A 109 -5.03 -12.32 -8.68
C ALA A 109 -3.68 -12.93 -8.29
N GLY A 110 -3.33 -12.80 -7.02
CA GLY A 110 -2.15 -13.45 -6.46
C GLY A 110 -2.46 -14.80 -5.82
N ASN A 111 -3.58 -15.39 -6.16
CA ASN A 111 -4.03 -16.68 -5.64
C ASN A 111 -4.70 -17.41 -6.79
N LEU A 112 -4.23 -18.62 -7.08
CA LEU A 112 -4.71 -19.40 -8.24
C LEU A 112 -6.18 -19.76 -8.18
N ARG A 113 -6.81 -19.64 -7.02
CA ARG A 113 -8.24 -19.90 -6.90
C ARG A 113 -9.10 -18.83 -7.57
N TYR A 114 -8.51 -17.70 -7.90
CA TYR A 114 -9.24 -16.59 -8.50
C TYR A 114 -8.82 -16.47 -9.97
N PRO A 115 -9.77 -16.58 -10.90
CA PRO A 115 -9.43 -16.47 -12.32
C PRO A 115 -9.08 -15.02 -12.69
N PRO A 116 -8.27 -14.84 -13.73
CA PRO A 116 -7.98 -13.51 -14.22
C PRO A 116 -9.22 -12.86 -14.82
N ILE A 117 -9.23 -11.51 -14.81
CA ILE A 117 -10.32 -10.71 -15.35
C ILE A 117 -9.81 -10.05 -16.62
N GLU A 118 -10.49 -10.25 -17.74
CA GLU A 118 -10.07 -9.64 -18.99
C GLU A 118 -10.47 -8.18 -19.07
N LEU A 119 -9.55 -7.35 -19.52
CA LEU A 119 -9.80 -5.91 -19.63
C LEU A 119 -10.80 -5.58 -20.72
N HIS A 120 -10.79 -6.34 -21.80
CA HIS A 120 -11.62 -6.04 -22.97
C HIS A 120 -13.10 -6.32 -22.77
N ASP A 121 -13.43 -7.26 -21.91
CA ASP A 121 -14.80 -7.71 -21.75
C ASP A 121 -15.56 -6.91 -20.71
N ASN A 122 -14.91 -5.91 -20.10
CA ASN A 122 -15.51 -5.13 -19.03
C ASN A 122 -15.61 -3.67 -19.46
N ALA A 123 -16.73 -3.29 -20.04
CA ALA A 123 -16.95 -1.92 -20.49
C ALA A 123 -16.93 -0.92 -19.32
N GLU A 124 -17.21 -1.38 -18.11
CA GLU A 124 -17.28 -0.53 -16.93
C GLU A 124 -16.06 -0.70 -16.02
N LEU A 125 -14.93 -1.10 -16.58
CA LEU A 125 -13.71 -1.28 -15.79
C LEU A 125 -12.91 0.01 -15.77
N ILE A 126 -12.62 0.52 -14.59
CA ILE A 126 -11.83 1.73 -14.38
C ILE A 126 -10.72 1.42 -13.40
N ILE A 127 -9.49 1.78 -13.74
CA ILE A 127 -8.38 1.68 -12.79
C ILE A 127 -8.37 2.95 -11.95
N GLU A 128 -8.61 2.80 -10.65
CA GLU A 128 -8.73 3.92 -9.73
C GLU A 128 -7.38 4.43 -9.22
N GLY A 129 -6.38 3.58 -9.17
CA GLY A 129 -5.05 3.98 -8.72
C GLY A 129 -4.11 2.81 -8.59
N VAL A 130 -2.85 3.14 -8.35
CA VAL A 130 -1.77 2.17 -8.15
C VAL A 130 -1.50 2.01 -6.67
N VAL A 131 -1.48 0.77 -6.20
CA VAL A 131 -1.13 0.46 -4.82
C VAL A 131 0.37 0.55 -4.70
N VAL A 132 0.86 1.53 -3.94
CA VAL A 132 2.30 1.77 -3.81
C VAL A 132 2.88 1.16 -2.54
N HIS A 133 2.06 1.01 -1.51
CA HIS A 133 2.49 0.42 -0.24
C HIS A 133 1.32 -0.28 0.42
N SER A 134 1.64 -1.22 1.31
CA SER A 134 0.67 -1.81 2.23
C SER A 134 1.22 -1.75 3.64
N VAL A 135 0.34 -1.58 4.60
CA VAL A 135 0.70 -1.54 6.02
C VAL A 135 -0.03 -2.67 6.70
N ARG A 136 0.73 -3.49 7.42
CA ARG A 136 0.19 -4.65 8.13
C ARG A 136 0.49 -4.57 9.60
N HIS A 137 -0.49 -4.92 10.41
CA HIS A 137 -0.30 -5.06 11.84
C HIS A 137 0.17 -6.47 12.16
N HIS A 138 1.23 -6.58 12.96
CA HIS A 138 1.75 -7.88 13.41
C HIS A 138 1.29 -8.22 14.82
N ARG A 139 0.75 -7.23 15.52
CA ARG A 139 0.17 -7.44 16.83
C ARG A 139 -1.32 -7.18 16.75
N CYS A 140 -2.11 -8.04 17.39
CA CYS A 140 -3.55 -7.87 17.37
C CYS A 140 -3.93 -6.54 18.03
N LEU A 141 -4.67 -5.70 17.31
CA LEU A 141 -5.17 -4.44 17.86
C LEU A 141 -6.46 -4.70 18.60
N ARG A 142 -6.64 -4.03 19.69
CA ARG A 142 -7.84 -4.19 20.52
C ARG A 142 -8.68 -2.93 20.50
#